data_e4ea02621f3ef90ee1ef5f7cfe29eccd
#
_entry.id   e4ea02621f3ef90ee1ef5f7cfe29eccd
#
_cell.length_a   1.000
_cell.length_b   1.000
_cell.length_c   1.000
_cell.angle_alpha   90.00
_cell.angle_beta   90.00
_cell.angle_gamma   90.00
#
_symmetry.space_group_name_H-M   'P 1'
#
loop_
_entity.id
_entity.type
_entity.pdbx_description
1 polymer ?
#
loop_
_entity_poly.entity_id
_entity_poly.type
_entity_poly.pdbx_seq_one_letter_code
_entity_poly.pdbx_strand_id
1 'polypeptide(L)'
;GVSNEQGNVFVSTLGNINTYTAFVALTMAVACGCFVSERKVGRRIWYYLVSVLAFFALITGQSDNAYLSLGMLFAVMPLFLFTTWRGIADYGILAATFMTVIKVVDTVNKVYADQVIGLGGVFGVLVRYRYLEGVVVLFWILAGVLCVWKRKMEQTNPESKPGRWIWRGWCAVL
;
A
#
# COMPACT_ATOMS: atom_id res chain seq x y z
N GLY A 1 -30.70 -12.92 8.84
CA GLY A 1 -29.87 -12.62 7.71
C GLY A 1 -30.40 -11.39 7.00
N VAL A 2 -29.60 -10.36 6.90
CA VAL A 2 -29.93 -9.18 6.08
C VAL A 2 -29.68 -9.59 4.64
N SER A 3 -30.76 -9.81 3.87
CA SER A 3 -30.67 -10.00 2.43
C SER A 3 -30.19 -8.69 1.82
N ASN A 4 -28.97 -8.67 1.30
CA ASN A 4 -28.41 -7.50 0.65
C ASN A 4 -28.91 -7.49 -0.81
N GLU A 5 -29.82 -6.58 -1.14
CA GLU A 5 -30.35 -6.44 -2.50
C GLU A 5 -29.28 -6.04 -3.54
N GLN A 6 -28.10 -5.65 -3.08
CA GLN A 6 -26.97 -5.28 -3.94
C GLN A 6 -26.04 -6.45 -4.30
N GLY A 7 -26.47 -7.70 -4.13
CA GLY A 7 -25.69 -8.91 -4.46
C GLY A 7 -24.31 -8.90 -3.80
N ASN A 8 -23.82 -9.97 -3.36
CA ASN A 8 -22.46 -10.36 -2.91
C ASN A 8 -21.42 -9.28 -2.51
N VAL A 9 -21.80 -8.04 -2.22
CA VAL A 9 -20.89 -7.01 -1.71
C VAL A 9 -20.67 -7.25 -0.21
N PHE A 10 -19.42 -7.34 0.19
CA PHE A 10 -19.04 -7.48 1.59
C PHE A 10 -19.53 -6.27 2.40
N VAL A 11 -20.55 -6.47 3.19
CA VAL A 11 -21.06 -5.50 4.16
C VAL A 11 -20.63 -5.98 5.54
N SER A 12 -19.61 -5.36 6.12
CA SER A 12 -19.13 -5.70 7.44
C SER A 12 -20.19 -5.44 8.52
N THR A 13 -19.90 -5.77 9.78
CA THR A 13 -20.74 -5.43 10.93
C THR A 13 -21.07 -3.93 11.04
N LEU A 14 -20.35 -3.08 10.33
CA LEU A 14 -20.60 -1.63 10.24
C LEU A 14 -21.78 -1.28 9.33
N GLY A 15 -22.40 -2.26 8.65
CA GLY A 15 -23.63 -2.11 7.87
C GLY A 15 -23.51 -1.29 6.59
N ASN A 16 -22.39 -0.63 6.34
CA ASN A 16 -22.15 0.18 5.15
C ASN A 16 -20.70 0.04 4.68
N ILE A 17 -20.53 -0.31 3.40
CA ILE A 17 -19.21 -0.50 2.79
C ILE A 17 -18.36 0.76 2.85
N ASN A 18 -18.93 1.94 2.70
CA ASN A 18 -18.20 3.20 2.73
C ASN A 18 -17.67 3.50 4.14
N THR A 19 -18.45 3.22 5.19
CA THR A 19 -18.01 3.37 6.59
C THR A 19 -16.90 2.39 6.91
N TYR A 20 -17.04 1.13 6.45
CA TYR A 20 -15.99 0.12 6.59
C TYR A 20 -14.69 0.55 5.92
N THR A 21 -14.74 0.95 4.65
CA THR A 21 -13.54 1.34 3.91
C THR A 21 -12.90 2.61 4.46
N ALA A 22 -13.68 3.58 4.94
CA ALA A 22 -13.14 4.76 5.61
C ALA A 22 -12.39 4.41 6.91
N PHE A 23 -12.96 3.53 7.73
CA PHE A 23 -12.31 3.04 8.95
C PHE A 23 -11.01 2.30 8.65
N VAL A 24 -11.04 1.39 7.67
CA VAL A 24 -9.85 0.62 7.26
C VAL A 24 -8.78 1.54 6.65
N ALA A 25 -9.16 2.54 5.84
CA ALA A 25 -8.24 3.51 5.27
C ALA A 25 -7.52 4.34 6.35
N LEU A 26 -8.26 4.78 7.38
CA LEU A 26 -7.68 5.48 8.53
C LEU A 26 -6.71 4.58 9.29
N THR A 27 -7.11 3.35 9.56
CA THR A 27 -6.26 2.35 10.24
C THR A 27 -4.97 2.11 9.45
N MET A 28 -5.07 1.97 8.12
CA MET A 28 -3.93 1.81 7.23
C MET A 28 -3.00 3.03 7.27
N ALA A 29 -3.53 4.24 7.20
CA ALA A 29 -2.76 5.48 7.25
C ALA A 29 -1.94 5.58 8.56
N VAL A 30 -2.59 5.30 9.69
CA VAL A 30 -1.93 5.28 11.01
C VAL A 30 -0.87 4.19 11.07
N ALA A 31 -1.17 2.97 10.62
CA ALA A 31 -0.22 1.86 10.64
C ALA A 31 1.01 2.13 9.75
N CYS A 32 0.83 2.68 8.56
CA CYS A 32 1.93 3.10 7.68
C CYS A 32 2.79 4.19 8.34
N GLY A 33 2.17 5.20 8.95
CA GLY A 33 2.88 6.26 9.68
C GLY A 33 3.68 5.71 10.86
N CYS A 34 3.08 4.81 11.65
CA CYS A 34 3.76 4.14 12.75
C CYS A 34 4.91 3.23 12.26
N PHE A 35 4.73 2.49 11.18
CA PHE A 35 5.77 1.66 10.58
C PHE A 35 7.02 2.47 10.23
N VAL A 36 6.87 3.63 9.62
CA VAL A 36 7.99 4.47 9.22
C VAL A 36 8.65 5.16 10.43
N SER A 37 7.85 5.61 11.39
CA SER A 37 8.34 6.35 12.56
C SER A 37 9.02 5.44 13.58
N GLU A 38 8.59 4.19 13.71
CA GLU A 38 9.05 3.26 14.73
C GLU A 38 10.49 2.76 14.45
N ARG A 39 11.31 2.74 15.52
CA ARG A 39 12.70 2.26 15.47
C ARG A 39 12.87 0.86 16.04
N LYS A 40 12.00 0.43 16.98
CA LYS A 40 12.05 -0.91 17.56
C LYS A 40 11.53 -1.94 16.57
N VAL A 41 12.36 -2.90 16.22
CA VAL A 41 12.08 -3.89 15.15
C VAL A 41 10.78 -4.64 15.38
N GLY A 42 10.51 -5.15 16.59
CA GLY A 42 9.30 -5.91 16.88
C GLY A 42 8.01 -5.10 16.66
N ARG A 43 7.96 -3.84 17.16
CA ARG A 43 6.79 -2.97 16.94
C ARG A 43 6.65 -2.57 15.48
N ARG A 44 7.77 -2.36 14.80
CA ARG A 44 7.79 -2.03 13.38
C ARG A 44 7.21 -3.16 12.53
N ILE A 45 7.57 -4.42 12.81
CA ILE A 45 6.99 -5.59 12.14
C ILE A 45 5.49 -5.64 12.38
N TRP A 46 5.03 -5.38 13.61
CA TRP A 46 3.61 -5.35 13.92
C TRP A 46 2.85 -4.32 13.10
N TYR A 47 3.32 -3.07 13.03
CA TYR A 47 2.70 -2.03 12.22
C TYR A 47 2.72 -2.35 10.72
N TYR A 48 3.79 -2.98 10.24
CA TYR A 48 3.86 -3.47 8.87
C TYR A 48 2.78 -4.51 8.58
N LEU A 49 2.60 -5.51 9.44
CA LEU A 49 1.56 -6.52 9.29
C LEU A 49 0.16 -5.90 9.31
N VAL A 50 -0.09 -4.96 10.21
CA VAL A 50 -1.37 -4.23 10.26
C VAL A 50 -1.60 -3.45 8.96
N SER A 51 -0.57 -2.80 8.40
CA SER A 51 -0.67 -2.08 7.12
C SER A 51 -1.03 -3.03 5.97
N VAL A 52 -0.40 -4.21 5.91
CA VAL A 52 -0.66 -5.22 4.88
C VAL A 52 -2.09 -5.76 4.99
N LEU A 53 -2.54 -6.08 6.19
CA LEU A 53 -3.91 -6.57 6.42
C LEU A 53 -4.95 -5.49 6.12
N ALA A 54 -4.70 -4.24 6.50
CA ALA A 54 -5.59 -3.12 6.20
C ALA A 54 -5.65 -2.87 4.68
N PHE A 55 -4.52 -2.96 3.98
CA PHE A 55 -4.51 -2.84 2.52
C PHE A 55 -5.31 -3.97 1.85
N PHE A 56 -5.10 -5.22 2.28
CA PHE A 56 -5.88 -6.36 1.80
C PHE A 56 -7.38 -6.14 2.01
N ALA A 57 -7.77 -5.75 3.22
CA ALA A 57 -9.17 -5.48 3.56
C ALA A 57 -9.77 -4.33 2.71
N LEU A 58 -8.96 -3.33 2.39
CA LEU A 58 -9.38 -2.17 1.61
C LEU A 58 -9.64 -2.53 0.14
N ILE A 59 -8.73 -3.30 -0.49
CA ILE A 59 -8.88 -3.70 -1.90
C ILE A 59 -10.01 -4.72 -2.10
N THR A 60 -10.25 -5.59 -1.11
CA THR A 60 -11.34 -6.57 -1.16
C THR A 60 -12.71 -5.93 -0.88
N GLY A 61 -12.74 -4.76 -0.26
CA GLY A 61 -13.97 -3.99 -0.05
C GLY A 61 -14.59 -3.41 -1.34
N GLN A 62 -13.82 -3.27 -2.41
CA GLN A 62 -14.27 -2.83 -3.75
C GLN A 62 -15.10 -1.55 -3.76
N SER A 63 -14.75 -0.58 -2.91
CA SER A 63 -15.42 0.72 -2.83
C SER A 63 -14.62 1.81 -3.53
N ASP A 64 -15.30 2.71 -4.25
CA ASP A 64 -14.66 3.87 -4.89
C ASP A 64 -13.96 4.77 -3.86
N ASN A 65 -14.53 4.88 -2.65
CA ASN A 65 -13.90 5.60 -1.55
C ASN A 65 -12.57 4.96 -1.10
N ALA A 66 -12.44 3.64 -1.22
CA ALA A 66 -11.18 2.94 -0.95
C ALA A 66 -10.10 3.36 -1.94
N TYR A 67 -10.42 3.45 -3.22
CA TYR A 67 -9.47 3.85 -4.26
C TYR A 67 -9.01 5.28 -4.09
N LEU A 68 -9.94 6.19 -3.79
CA LEU A 68 -9.63 7.58 -3.49
C LEU A 68 -8.73 7.71 -2.26
N SER A 69 -9.05 7.02 -1.18
CA SER A 69 -8.27 7.02 0.06
C SER A 69 -6.85 6.50 -0.15
N LEU A 70 -6.70 5.43 -0.93
CA LEU A 70 -5.38 4.88 -1.31
C LEU A 70 -4.59 5.88 -2.15
N GLY A 71 -5.21 6.47 -3.18
CA GLY A 71 -4.58 7.48 -4.01
C GLY A 71 -4.06 8.65 -3.18
N MET A 72 -4.90 9.19 -2.28
CA MET A 72 -4.51 10.27 -1.37
C MET A 72 -3.39 9.84 -0.41
N LEU A 73 -3.45 8.65 0.17
CA LEU A 73 -2.42 8.16 1.06
C LEU A 73 -1.06 8.08 0.35
N PHE A 74 -1.03 7.45 -0.83
CA PHE A 74 0.20 7.32 -1.62
C PHE A 74 0.72 8.65 -2.16
N ALA A 75 -0.16 9.60 -2.45
CA ALA A 75 0.22 10.94 -2.87
C ALA A 75 0.82 11.78 -1.73
N VAL A 76 0.22 11.70 -0.54
CA VAL A 76 0.60 12.54 0.60
C VAL A 76 1.79 11.97 1.38
N MET A 77 1.90 10.64 1.52
CA MET A 77 3.01 10.02 2.26
C MET A 77 4.41 10.51 1.82
N PRO A 78 4.75 10.60 0.53
CA PRO A 78 6.06 11.06 0.10
C PRO A 78 6.42 12.48 0.55
N LEU A 79 5.44 13.35 0.76
CA LEU A 79 5.68 14.72 1.25
C LEU A 79 6.41 14.70 2.60
N PHE A 80 6.12 13.70 3.43
CA PHE A 80 6.75 13.51 4.73
C PHE A 80 7.95 12.57 4.68
N LEU A 81 7.89 11.52 3.88
CA LEU A 81 8.88 10.45 3.86
C LEU A 81 10.13 10.79 3.04
N PHE A 82 9.99 11.55 1.96
CA PHE A 82 11.11 11.87 1.06
C PHE A 82 12.09 12.91 1.65
N THR A 83 11.90 13.29 2.88
CA THR A 83 12.83 14.11 3.66
C THR A 83 14.01 13.30 4.22
N THR A 84 13.92 11.96 4.25
CA THR A 84 14.95 11.06 4.78
C THR A 84 15.15 9.85 3.87
N TRP A 85 16.38 9.35 3.78
CA TRP A 85 16.70 8.13 3.01
C TRP A 85 15.94 6.91 3.54
N ARG A 86 15.76 6.85 4.84
CA ARG A 86 14.96 5.81 5.48
C ARG A 86 13.50 5.88 5.01
N GLY A 87 12.91 7.06 4.99
CA GLY A 87 11.53 7.24 4.56
C GLY A 87 11.32 6.82 3.09
N ILE A 88 12.26 7.17 2.20
CA ILE A 88 12.22 6.74 0.80
C ILE A 88 12.28 5.20 0.69
N ALA A 89 13.19 4.56 1.43
CA ALA A 89 13.31 3.11 1.42
C ALA A 89 12.05 2.43 1.99
N ASP A 90 11.49 2.94 3.08
CA ASP A 90 10.29 2.42 3.71
C ASP A 90 9.05 2.58 2.82
N TYR A 91 8.93 3.70 2.09
CA TYR A 91 7.91 3.88 1.07
C TYR A 91 8.04 2.86 -0.07
N GLY A 92 9.26 2.63 -0.54
CA GLY A 92 9.53 1.61 -1.55
C GLY A 92 9.12 0.20 -1.10
N ILE A 93 9.41 -0.16 0.16
CA ILE A 93 9.00 -1.45 0.74
C ILE A 93 7.47 -1.56 0.79
N LEU A 94 6.75 -0.53 1.27
CA LEU A 94 5.30 -0.54 1.32
C LEU A 94 4.69 -0.68 -0.09
N ALA A 95 5.18 0.10 -1.06
CA ALA A 95 4.70 0.04 -2.44
C ALA A 95 4.92 -1.35 -3.06
N ALA A 96 6.13 -1.94 -2.91
CA ALA A 96 6.43 -3.28 -3.40
C ALA A 96 5.53 -4.34 -2.75
N THR A 97 5.31 -4.24 -1.43
CA THR A 97 4.44 -5.15 -0.70
C THR A 97 2.99 -5.05 -1.17
N PHE A 98 2.46 -3.86 -1.35
CA PHE A 98 1.07 -3.67 -1.78
C PHE A 98 0.86 -4.17 -3.21
N MET A 99 1.82 -3.98 -4.11
CA MET A 99 1.78 -4.60 -5.44
C MET A 99 1.79 -6.13 -5.35
N THR A 100 2.55 -6.70 -4.41
CA THR A 100 2.55 -8.15 -4.16
C THR A 100 1.21 -8.63 -3.64
N VAL A 101 0.57 -7.90 -2.71
CA VAL A 101 -0.76 -8.25 -2.19
C VAL A 101 -1.80 -8.27 -3.31
N ILE A 102 -1.79 -7.26 -4.21
CA ILE A 102 -2.69 -7.25 -5.38
C ILE A 102 -2.49 -8.51 -6.23
N LYS A 103 -1.23 -8.88 -6.51
CA LYS A 103 -0.93 -10.08 -7.30
C LYS A 103 -1.35 -11.36 -6.60
N VAL A 104 -1.14 -11.48 -5.29
CA VAL A 104 -1.57 -12.63 -4.49
C VAL A 104 -3.09 -12.77 -4.52
N VAL A 105 -3.82 -11.68 -4.29
CA VAL A 105 -5.29 -11.69 -4.35
C VAL A 105 -5.79 -12.08 -5.74
N ASP A 106 -5.19 -11.56 -6.81
CA ASP A 106 -5.49 -11.98 -8.18
C ASP A 106 -5.28 -13.48 -8.39
N THR A 107 -4.14 -14.00 -7.90
CA THR A 107 -3.84 -15.42 -8.04
C THR A 107 -4.85 -16.29 -7.30
N VAL A 108 -5.21 -15.90 -6.06
CA VAL A 108 -6.25 -16.58 -5.28
C VAL A 108 -7.61 -16.53 -6.01
N ASN A 109 -7.99 -15.38 -6.55
CA ASN A 109 -9.23 -15.22 -7.30
C ASN A 109 -9.29 -16.11 -8.55
N LYS A 110 -8.17 -16.30 -9.23
CA LYS A 110 -8.09 -17.20 -10.41
C LYS A 110 -8.19 -18.66 -10.04
N VAL A 111 -7.59 -19.06 -8.91
CA VAL A 111 -7.64 -20.45 -8.43
C VAL A 111 -9.03 -20.82 -7.90
N TYR A 112 -9.72 -19.89 -7.25
CA TYR A 112 -11.01 -20.10 -6.61
C TYR A 112 -12.11 -19.26 -7.28
N ALA A 113 -12.10 -19.18 -8.61
CA ALA A 113 -13.00 -18.32 -9.39
C ALA A 113 -14.49 -18.55 -9.10
N ASP A 114 -14.87 -19.79 -8.75
CA ASP A 114 -16.26 -20.15 -8.44
C ASP A 114 -16.69 -19.78 -7.01
N GLN A 115 -15.75 -19.43 -6.12
CA GLN A 115 -15.99 -19.22 -4.70
C GLN A 115 -15.71 -17.79 -4.25
N VAL A 116 -14.94 -17.02 -5.00
CA VAL A 116 -14.45 -15.70 -4.63
C VAL A 116 -14.78 -14.68 -5.72
N ILE A 117 -15.29 -13.53 -5.31
CA ILE A 117 -15.51 -12.40 -6.21
C ILE A 117 -14.17 -11.78 -6.56
N GLY A 118 -13.86 -11.70 -7.87
CA GLY A 118 -12.62 -11.10 -8.36
C GLY A 118 -12.50 -9.61 -8.02
N LEU A 119 -11.28 -9.08 -8.08
CA LEU A 119 -11.03 -7.65 -7.90
C LEU A 119 -11.72 -6.84 -8.99
N GLY A 120 -12.51 -5.86 -8.58
CA GLY A 120 -13.21 -4.91 -9.45
C GLY A 120 -12.49 -3.56 -9.57
N GLY A 121 -13.11 -2.61 -10.27
CA GLY A 121 -12.66 -1.23 -10.37
C GLY A 121 -11.24 -1.08 -10.88
N VAL A 122 -10.50 -0.15 -10.28
CA VAL A 122 -9.10 0.17 -10.66
C VAL A 122 -8.18 -1.03 -10.52
N PHE A 123 -8.36 -1.84 -9.46
CA PHE A 123 -7.54 -3.05 -9.28
C PHE A 123 -7.86 -4.12 -10.31
N GLY A 124 -9.10 -4.23 -10.76
CA GLY A 124 -9.47 -5.13 -11.85
C GLY A 124 -8.76 -4.78 -13.18
N VAL A 125 -8.57 -3.50 -13.46
CA VAL A 125 -7.77 -3.06 -14.62
C VAL A 125 -6.29 -3.39 -14.42
N LEU A 126 -5.75 -3.13 -13.24
CA LEU A 126 -4.35 -3.40 -12.92
C LEU A 126 -4.02 -4.90 -13.01
N VAL A 127 -4.92 -5.76 -12.56
CA VAL A 127 -4.76 -7.22 -12.58
C VAL A 127 -4.78 -7.80 -13.99
N ARG A 128 -5.51 -7.16 -14.92
CA ARG A 128 -5.55 -7.55 -16.34
C ARG A 128 -4.26 -7.21 -17.08
N TYR A 129 -3.40 -6.40 -16.47
CA TYR A 129 -2.15 -6.02 -17.12
C TYR A 129 -1.21 -7.23 -17.25
N ARG A 130 -0.86 -7.57 -18.49
CA ARG A 130 -0.09 -8.77 -18.84
C ARG A 130 1.26 -8.87 -18.11
N TYR A 131 1.87 -7.73 -17.81
CA TYR A 131 3.20 -7.67 -17.21
C TYR A 131 3.17 -7.36 -15.70
N LEU A 132 2.06 -7.59 -15.01
CA LEU A 132 1.92 -7.30 -13.59
C LEU A 132 3.02 -7.98 -12.74
N GLU A 133 3.41 -9.21 -13.09
CA GLU A 133 4.49 -9.93 -12.41
C GLU A 133 5.83 -9.20 -12.54
N GLY A 134 6.15 -8.73 -13.75
CA GLY A 134 7.34 -7.93 -14.01
C GLY A 134 7.33 -6.61 -13.23
N VAL A 135 6.15 -5.99 -13.10
CA VAL A 135 5.98 -4.77 -12.30
C VAL A 135 6.24 -5.04 -10.83
N VAL A 136 5.70 -6.13 -10.27
CA VAL A 136 5.97 -6.54 -8.88
C VAL A 136 7.47 -6.76 -8.65
N VAL A 137 8.13 -7.50 -9.53
CA VAL A 137 9.58 -7.72 -9.47
C VAL A 137 10.35 -6.41 -9.54
N LEU A 138 9.97 -5.51 -10.44
CA LEU A 138 10.59 -4.19 -10.57
C LEU A 138 10.48 -3.39 -9.27
N PHE A 139 9.30 -3.37 -8.62
CA PHE A 139 9.12 -2.68 -7.34
C PHE A 139 10.01 -3.26 -6.24
N TRP A 140 10.20 -4.59 -6.20
CA TRP A 140 11.11 -5.21 -5.24
C TRP A 140 12.58 -4.90 -5.52
N ILE A 141 12.98 -4.87 -6.79
CA ILE A 141 14.33 -4.44 -7.18
C ILE A 141 14.57 -2.99 -6.75
N LEU A 142 13.63 -2.10 -7.04
CA LEU A 142 13.72 -0.70 -6.62
C LEU A 142 13.78 -0.56 -5.09
N ALA A 143 12.94 -1.26 -4.35
CA ALA A 143 12.98 -1.27 -2.90
C ALA A 143 14.32 -1.78 -2.36
N GLY A 144 14.88 -2.84 -2.96
CA GLY A 144 16.21 -3.37 -2.62
C GLY A 144 17.31 -2.35 -2.88
N VAL A 145 17.32 -1.72 -4.05
CA VAL A 145 18.28 -0.67 -4.40
C VAL A 145 18.19 0.50 -3.40
N LEU A 146 16.99 0.95 -3.06
CA LEU A 146 16.78 2.02 -2.09
C LEU A 146 17.28 1.63 -0.69
N CYS A 147 17.10 0.39 -0.27
CA CYS A 147 17.61 -0.12 1.01
C CYS A 147 19.15 -0.16 1.04
N VAL A 148 19.78 -0.61 -0.05
CA VAL A 148 21.25 -0.62 -0.17
C VAL A 148 21.78 0.80 -0.21
N TRP A 149 21.16 1.68 -0.98
CA TRP A 149 21.56 3.09 -1.06
C TRP A 149 21.43 3.78 0.30
N LYS A 150 20.33 3.57 1.00
CA LYS A 150 20.13 4.06 2.37
C LYS A 150 21.30 3.64 3.27
N ARG A 151 21.65 2.35 3.30
CA ARG A 151 22.76 1.83 4.12
C ARG A 151 24.09 2.51 3.77
N LYS A 152 24.37 2.66 2.46
CA LYS A 152 25.59 3.31 1.98
C LYS A 152 25.65 4.78 2.43
N MET A 153 24.53 5.51 2.31
CA MET A 153 24.47 6.91 2.72
C MET A 153 24.63 7.09 4.24
N GLU A 154 23.96 6.24 5.04
CA GLU A 154 24.11 6.27 6.50
C GLU A 154 25.53 5.94 6.96
N GLN A 155 26.29 5.11 6.23
CA GLN A 155 27.68 4.79 6.53
C GLN A 155 28.66 5.90 6.11
N THR A 156 28.43 6.51 4.94
CA THR A 156 29.36 7.50 4.36
C THR A 156 29.15 8.89 4.96
N ASN A 157 27.91 9.26 5.20
CA ASN A 157 27.54 10.57 5.76
C ASN A 157 26.22 10.46 6.54
N PRO A 158 26.27 10.24 7.87
CA PRO A 158 25.10 10.06 8.71
C PRO A 158 24.11 11.25 8.70
N GLU A 159 24.59 12.44 8.40
CA GLU A 159 23.78 13.67 8.31
C GLU A 159 23.22 13.93 6.92
N SER A 160 23.57 13.09 5.92
CA SER A 160 23.11 13.30 4.56
C SER A 160 21.59 13.15 4.46
N LYS A 161 20.96 14.16 3.91
CA LYS A 161 19.51 14.15 3.59
C LYS A 161 19.33 13.97 2.08
N PRO A 162 18.24 13.36 1.65
CA PRO A 162 17.88 13.34 0.23
C PRO A 162 17.88 14.76 -0.33
N GLY A 163 18.34 14.93 -1.54
CA GLY A 163 18.38 16.24 -2.18
C GLY A 163 16.96 16.85 -2.24
N ARG A 164 16.84 18.13 -1.97
CA ARG A 164 15.54 18.84 -2.03
C ARG A 164 14.84 18.70 -3.38
N TRP A 165 15.57 18.32 -4.41
CA TRP A 165 15.04 18.10 -5.75
C TRP A 165 14.09 16.90 -5.82
N ILE A 166 14.32 15.84 -5.03
CA ILE A 166 13.42 14.66 -4.95
C ILE A 166 12.06 15.10 -4.39
N TRP A 167 12.09 15.84 -3.28
CA TRP A 167 10.89 16.37 -2.67
C TRP A 167 10.16 17.38 -3.57
N ARG A 168 10.90 18.31 -4.20
CA ARG A 168 10.34 19.28 -5.15
C ARG A 168 9.76 18.61 -6.38
N GLY A 169 10.44 17.58 -6.91
CA GLY A 169 9.92 16.80 -8.03
C GLY A 169 8.58 16.15 -7.70
N TRP A 170 8.44 15.61 -6.50
CA TRP A 170 7.17 15.04 -6.07
C TRP A 170 6.07 16.10 -5.90
N CYS A 171 6.38 17.23 -5.29
CA CYS A 171 5.43 18.35 -5.18
C CYS A 171 4.98 18.93 -6.54
N ALA A 172 5.80 18.78 -7.57
CA ALA A 172 5.44 19.22 -8.93
C ALA A 172 4.53 18.22 -9.67
N VAL A 173 4.46 16.97 -9.21
CA VAL A 173 3.61 15.91 -9.79
C VAL A 173 2.22 15.89 -9.15
N LEU A 174 2.09 16.37 -7.91
CA LEU A 174 0.82 16.53 -7.18
C LEU A 174 0.08 17.78 -7.63
#